data_905ac9111eb462cda719ffb0f5a6c3d9
#
_entry.id   905ac9111eb462cda719ffb0f5a6c3d9
#
_cell.length_a   1.000
_cell.length_b   1.000
_cell.length_c   1.000
_cell.angle_alpha   90.00
_cell.angle_beta   90.00
_cell.angle_gamma   90.00
#
_symmetry.space_group_name_H-M   'P 1'
#
loop_
_entity.id
_entity.type
_entity.pdbx_description
1 polymer ?
#
loop_
_entity_poly.entity_id
_entity_poly.type
_entity_poly.pdbx_seq_one_letter_code
_entity_poly.pdbx_strand_id
1 'polypeptide(L)'
;MCGIVGALSLPGASLKMTESYITTMRDTMIHRGPDGGDTWIAEDATIGLGHRRLSIIDLSDAASQPMATADERYWLTYNGEIYNHQEIRAELIALGYSSWKTNHSDTEVILYAFAEWGIECVHKFRGMFAFALWDATLRELWLVRDRIGVKPLYYSTHHQRLVFAS
;
A
#
# COMPACT_ATOMS: atom_id res chain seq x y z
N MET A 1 8.47 4.36 -12.27
CA MET A 1 8.33 4.06 -10.81
C MET A 1 6.92 4.41 -10.40
N CYS A 2 6.26 3.53 -9.68
CA CYS A 2 4.90 3.79 -9.19
C CYS A 2 4.85 5.03 -8.29
N GLY A 3 3.67 5.60 -8.13
CA GLY A 3 3.38 6.65 -7.17
C GLY A 3 2.33 6.15 -6.17
N ILE A 4 2.56 6.38 -4.89
CA ILE A 4 1.58 6.11 -3.85
C ILE A 4 1.18 7.41 -3.15
N VAL A 5 -0.08 7.48 -2.76
CA VAL A 5 -0.63 8.63 -2.07
C VAL A 5 -1.76 8.17 -1.14
N GLY A 6 -1.99 8.94 -0.11
CA GLY A 6 -3.16 8.73 0.74
C GLY A 6 -3.37 9.85 1.75
N ALA A 7 -4.53 9.82 2.35
CA ALA A 7 -4.88 10.75 3.41
C ALA A 7 -5.72 10.06 4.48
N LEU A 8 -5.45 10.40 5.74
CA LEU A 8 -6.14 9.93 6.92
C LEU A 8 -6.71 11.11 7.69
N SER A 9 -7.98 11.05 8.04
CA SER A 9 -8.62 11.98 8.97
C SER A 9 -8.24 11.63 10.40
N LEU A 10 -7.59 12.56 11.09
CA LEU A 10 -7.23 12.38 12.49
C LEU A 10 -8.43 12.65 13.42
N PRO A 11 -8.40 12.19 14.67
CA PRO A 11 -9.50 12.41 15.60
C PRO A 11 -9.88 13.88 15.70
N GLY A 12 -11.19 14.15 15.65
CA GLY A 12 -11.74 15.52 15.65
C GLY A 12 -11.86 16.17 14.26
N ALA A 13 -11.41 15.51 13.20
CA ALA A 13 -11.60 16.02 11.84
C ALA A 13 -13.08 15.96 11.43
N SER A 14 -13.58 17.04 10.86
CA SER A 14 -14.93 17.10 10.29
C SER A 14 -15.00 16.62 8.83
N LEU A 15 -13.85 16.49 8.17
CA LEU A 15 -13.79 16.22 6.74
C LEU A 15 -13.63 14.73 6.48
N LYS A 16 -14.56 14.21 5.68
CA LYS A 16 -14.52 12.84 5.16
C LYS A 16 -13.67 12.76 3.89
N MET A 17 -12.97 11.65 3.71
CA MET A 17 -12.28 11.38 2.46
C MET A 17 -13.28 11.14 1.34
N THR A 18 -13.00 11.69 0.17
CA THR A 18 -13.78 11.44 -1.03
C THR A 18 -12.90 10.85 -2.11
N GLU A 19 -13.49 10.06 -2.99
CA GLU A 19 -12.77 9.50 -4.13
C GLU A 19 -12.14 10.60 -4.99
N SER A 20 -12.88 11.68 -5.26
CA SER A 20 -12.40 12.83 -6.01
C SER A 20 -11.14 13.47 -5.36
N TYR A 21 -11.11 13.57 -4.03
CA TYR A 21 -9.97 14.13 -3.31
C TYR A 21 -8.71 13.28 -3.51
N ILE A 22 -8.82 11.97 -3.28
CA ILE A 22 -7.68 11.05 -3.44
C ILE A 22 -7.27 10.92 -4.91
N THR A 23 -8.23 10.87 -5.83
CA THR A 23 -7.96 10.83 -7.27
C THR A 23 -7.21 12.07 -7.74
N THR A 24 -7.60 13.25 -7.28
CA THR A 24 -6.89 14.50 -7.60
C THR A 24 -5.45 14.46 -7.11
N MET A 25 -5.22 14.02 -5.87
CA MET A 25 -3.85 13.85 -5.33
C MET A 25 -3.05 12.81 -6.13
N ARG A 26 -3.66 11.66 -6.40
CA ARG A 26 -3.07 10.56 -7.17
C ARG A 26 -2.61 11.02 -8.57
N ASP A 27 -3.46 11.77 -9.24
CA ASP A 27 -3.24 12.14 -10.65
C ASP A 27 -2.19 13.25 -10.82
N THR A 28 -1.78 13.92 -9.76
CA THR A 28 -0.57 14.76 -9.79
C THR A 28 0.70 13.95 -10.11
N MET A 29 0.66 12.63 -9.87
CA MET A 29 1.77 11.70 -10.08
C MET A 29 1.64 10.86 -11.37
N ILE A 30 0.81 11.25 -12.33
CA ILE A 30 0.61 10.49 -13.58
C ILE A 30 1.93 10.24 -14.34
N HIS A 31 2.87 11.18 -14.23
CA HIS A 31 4.21 11.08 -14.83
C HIS A 31 5.05 9.93 -14.24
N ARG A 32 4.73 9.46 -13.03
CA ARG A 32 5.42 8.35 -12.36
C ARG A 32 4.83 6.99 -12.74
N GLY A 33 3.52 6.95 -12.95
CA GLY A 33 2.79 5.74 -13.28
C GLY A 33 1.71 6.02 -14.32
N PRO A 34 2.07 6.08 -15.61
CA PRO A 34 1.13 6.43 -16.68
C PRO A 34 0.18 5.30 -17.04
N ASP A 35 0.51 4.05 -16.68
CA ASP A 35 -0.17 2.86 -17.21
C ASP A 35 -1.49 2.55 -16.51
N GLY A 36 -1.73 3.12 -15.33
CA GLY A 36 -2.97 2.93 -14.61
C GLY A 36 -3.00 3.69 -13.28
N GLY A 37 -4.16 3.71 -12.65
CA GLY A 37 -4.29 4.31 -11.33
C GLY A 37 -5.64 4.03 -10.71
N ASP A 38 -5.62 3.48 -9.51
CA ASP A 38 -6.81 3.17 -8.74
C ASP A 38 -6.82 3.91 -7.41
N THR A 39 -8.01 3.99 -6.84
CA THR A 39 -8.29 4.68 -5.58
C THR A 39 -9.19 3.80 -4.73
N TRP A 40 -8.90 3.74 -3.45
CA TRP A 40 -9.76 3.11 -2.46
C TRP A 40 -10.05 4.06 -1.32
N ILE A 41 -11.28 4.03 -0.82
CA ILE A 41 -11.74 4.80 0.33
C ILE A 41 -12.36 3.83 1.34
N ALA A 42 -11.99 3.97 2.61
CA ALA A 42 -12.64 3.20 3.67
C ALA A 42 -14.13 3.56 3.75
N GLU A 43 -14.96 2.60 4.14
CA GLU A 43 -16.42 2.73 4.17
C GLU A 43 -16.89 3.90 5.04
N ASP A 44 -16.21 4.17 6.14
CA ASP A 44 -16.47 5.32 7.03
C ASP A 44 -15.84 6.64 6.53
N ALA A 45 -15.16 6.60 5.39
CA ALA A 45 -14.51 7.74 4.77
C ALA A 45 -13.42 8.41 5.65
N THR A 46 -12.78 7.67 6.54
CA THR A 46 -11.68 8.19 7.38
C THR A 46 -10.34 8.15 6.72
N ILE A 47 -10.12 7.21 5.81
CA ILE A 47 -8.89 7.06 5.05
C ILE A 47 -9.18 6.84 3.58
N GLY A 48 -8.29 7.34 2.73
CA GLY A 48 -8.24 7.02 1.31
C GLY A 48 -6.81 6.73 0.87
N LEU A 49 -6.66 5.75 0.00
CA LEU A 49 -5.41 5.33 -0.61
C LEU A 49 -5.50 5.46 -2.13
N GLY A 50 -4.41 5.87 -2.77
CA GLY A 50 -4.32 5.96 -4.22
C GLY A 50 -2.98 5.42 -4.71
N HIS A 51 -3.00 4.88 -5.92
CA HIS A 51 -1.85 4.32 -6.59
C HIS A 51 -1.77 4.75 -8.05
N ARG A 52 -0.59 5.13 -8.53
CA ARG A 52 -0.27 5.28 -9.95
C ARG A 52 0.71 4.20 -10.35
N ARG A 53 0.33 3.42 -11.37
CA ARG A 53 1.05 2.23 -11.79
C ARG A 53 1.98 2.50 -12.96
N LEU A 54 3.22 2.04 -12.84
CA LEU A 54 4.11 1.77 -13.95
C LEU A 54 4.26 0.24 -14.04
N SER A 55 3.69 -0.35 -15.08
CA SER A 55 3.63 -1.80 -15.28
C SER A 55 4.95 -2.30 -15.85
N ILE A 56 5.76 -2.99 -15.04
CA ILE A 56 7.07 -3.50 -15.47
C ILE A 56 7.12 -5.03 -15.44
N ILE A 57 6.61 -5.65 -14.36
CA ILE A 57 6.76 -7.10 -14.12
C ILE A 57 5.44 -7.83 -14.36
N ASP A 58 4.35 -7.37 -13.78
CA ASP A 58 3.02 -7.95 -13.93
C ASP A 58 2.11 -6.97 -14.67
N LEU A 59 1.56 -7.37 -15.78
CA LEU A 59 0.65 -6.58 -16.61
C LEU A 59 -0.83 -6.88 -16.32
N SER A 60 -1.11 -7.84 -15.42
CA SER A 60 -2.47 -8.24 -15.10
C SER A 60 -3.17 -7.27 -14.17
N ASP A 61 -4.49 -7.21 -14.23
CA ASP A 61 -5.32 -6.43 -13.32
C ASP A 61 -5.30 -6.98 -11.89
N ALA A 62 -4.89 -8.25 -11.71
CA ALA A 62 -4.77 -8.88 -10.39
C ALA A 62 -3.71 -8.22 -9.49
N ALA A 63 -2.75 -7.50 -10.07
CA ALA A 63 -1.73 -6.73 -9.35
C ALA A 63 -2.11 -5.25 -9.16
N SER A 64 -3.36 -4.88 -9.41
CA SER A 64 -3.84 -3.50 -9.16
C SER A 64 -3.78 -3.13 -7.69
N GLN A 65 -3.48 -1.86 -7.43
CA GLN A 65 -3.36 -1.29 -6.11
C GLN A 65 -4.19 0.00 -6.01
N PRO A 66 -4.76 0.31 -4.84
CA PRO A 66 -4.59 -0.37 -3.54
C PRO A 66 -5.09 -1.81 -3.53
N MET A 67 -4.30 -2.72 -2.92
CA MET A 67 -4.60 -4.15 -2.84
C MET A 67 -5.01 -4.52 -1.42
N ALA A 68 -5.96 -5.47 -1.29
CA ALA A 68 -6.40 -5.96 0.00
C ALA A 68 -6.21 -7.47 0.17
N THR A 69 -6.11 -7.90 1.43
CA THR A 69 -6.33 -9.29 1.82
C THR A 69 -7.75 -9.75 1.48
N ALA A 70 -7.98 -11.05 1.42
CA ALA A 70 -9.28 -11.60 1.02
C ALA A 70 -10.43 -11.22 1.98
N ASP A 71 -10.12 -10.99 3.25
CA ASP A 71 -11.04 -10.51 4.30
C ASP A 71 -11.14 -8.98 4.37
N GLU A 72 -10.46 -8.27 3.47
CA GLU A 72 -10.39 -6.80 3.39
C GLU A 72 -9.92 -6.11 4.69
N ARG A 73 -9.27 -6.86 5.58
CA ARG A 73 -8.73 -6.28 6.80
C ARG A 73 -7.53 -5.37 6.51
N TYR A 74 -6.62 -5.80 5.65
CA TYR A 74 -5.41 -5.04 5.32
C TYR A 74 -5.50 -4.48 3.91
N TRP A 75 -5.28 -3.16 3.79
CA TRP A 75 -5.20 -2.46 2.52
C TRP A 75 -3.84 -1.84 2.32
N LEU A 76 -3.24 -2.07 1.16
CA LEU A 76 -1.86 -1.70 0.86
C LEU A 76 -1.78 -0.86 -0.42
N THR A 77 -1.01 0.22 -0.37
CA THR A 77 -0.46 0.89 -1.55
C THR A 77 1.06 0.93 -1.45
N TYR A 78 1.75 0.52 -2.50
CA TYR A 78 3.16 0.19 -2.49
C TYR A 78 3.90 0.66 -3.73
N ASN A 79 5.09 1.22 -3.51
CA ASN A 79 6.05 1.60 -4.54
C ASN A 79 7.42 0.99 -4.21
N GLY A 80 7.83 -0.04 -4.91
CA GLY A 80 9.09 -0.69 -4.62
C GLY A 80 9.29 -2.02 -5.32
N GLU A 81 10.23 -2.78 -4.77
CA GLU A 81 10.53 -4.15 -5.15
C GLU A 81 11.12 -4.90 -3.95
N ILE A 82 10.49 -5.99 -3.54
CA ILE A 82 10.99 -6.91 -2.51
C ILE A 82 11.73 -8.06 -3.21
N TYR A 83 13.03 -8.01 -3.24
CA TYR A 83 13.86 -8.95 -4.02
C TYR A 83 13.73 -10.40 -3.58
N ASN A 84 13.51 -10.63 -2.29
CA ASN A 84 13.34 -11.97 -1.72
C ASN A 84 11.88 -12.37 -1.50
N HIS A 85 10.94 -11.79 -2.27
CA HIS A 85 9.51 -12.05 -2.12
C HIS A 85 9.16 -13.54 -2.31
N GLN A 86 9.87 -14.26 -3.18
CA GLN A 86 9.62 -15.69 -3.40
C GLN A 86 9.99 -16.54 -2.18
N GLU A 87 11.09 -16.22 -1.48
CA GLU A 87 11.50 -16.89 -0.25
C GLU A 87 10.46 -16.67 0.85
N ILE A 88 10.00 -15.43 1.02
CA ILE A 88 8.98 -15.06 2.00
C ILE A 88 7.65 -15.73 1.66
N ARG A 89 7.27 -15.77 0.38
CA ARG A 89 6.06 -16.47 -0.09
C ARG A 89 6.10 -17.96 0.25
N ALA A 90 7.24 -18.61 0.03
CA ALA A 90 7.40 -20.03 0.38
C ALA A 90 7.25 -20.26 1.90
N GLU A 91 7.79 -19.38 2.73
CA GLU A 91 7.62 -19.43 4.19
C GLU A 91 6.14 -19.27 4.58
N LEU A 92 5.43 -18.29 3.99
CA LEU A 92 4.00 -18.07 4.25
C LEU A 92 3.14 -19.25 3.79
N ILE A 93 3.45 -19.88 2.65
CA ILE A 93 2.77 -21.09 2.20
C ILE A 93 2.97 -22.23 3.20
N ALA A 94 4.17 -22.40 3.74
CA ALA A 94 4.45 -23.41 4.78
C ALA A 94 3.69 -23.14 6.08
N LEU A 95 3.32 -21.88 6.37
CA LEU A 95 2.47 -21.48 7.50
C LEU A 95 0.97 -21.60 7.20
N GLY A 96 0.57 -22.02 5.99
CA GLY A 96 -0.82 -22.30 5.64
C GLY A 96 -1.50 -21.25 4.74
N TYR A 97 -0.80 -20.20 4.33
CA TYR A 97 -1.34 -19.21 3.39
C TYR A 97 -1.44 -19.81 1.98
N SER A 98 -2.64 -20.10 1.51
CA SER A 98 -2.89 -20.79 0.24
C SER A 98 -3.69 -19.97 -0.79
N SER A 99 -4.37 -18.92 -0.35
CA SER A 99 -5.30 -18.14 -1.21
C SER A 99 -4.61 -16.94 -1.86
N TRP A 100 -3.71 -17.21 -2.79
CA TRP A 100 -2.99 -16.19 -3.53
C TRP A 100 -3.74 -15.78 -4.80
N LYS A 101 -3.91 -14.46 -5.00
CA LYS A 101 -4.53 -13.89 -6.21
C LYS A 101 -3.54 -13.79 -7.37
N THR A 102 -2.24 -13.63 -7.03
CA THR A 102 -1.16 -13.46 -8.01
C THR A 102 -0.10 -14.54 -7.86
N ASN A 103 0.59 -14.85 -8.96
CA ASN A 103 1.67 -15.84 -8.93
C ASN A 103 3.03 -15.23 -8.60
N HIS A 104 3.23 -13.94 -8.89
CA HIS A 104 4.56 -13.30 -8.87
C HIS A 104 4.57 -11.92 -8.19
N SER A 105 3.44 -11.42 -7.66
CA SER A 105 3.41 -10.11 -7.05
C SER A 105 4.04 -10.10 -5.66
N ASP A 106 5.02 -9.24 -5.46
CA ASP A 106 5.61 -8.94 -4.16
C ASP A 106 4.67 -8.09 -3.28
N THR A 107 3.74 -7.34 -3.89
CA THR A 107 2.70 -6.58 -3.19
C THR A 107 1.86 -7.49 -2.29
N GLU A 108 1.40 -8.62 -2.82
CA GLU A 108 0.59 -9.58 -2.07
C GLU A 108 1.40 -10.25 -0.95
N VAL A 109 2.70 -10.47 -1.19
CA VAL A 109 3.61 -10.99 -0.16
C VAL A 109 3.72 -10.03 1.02
N ILE A 110 3.76 -8.72 0.80
CA ILE A 110 3.77 -7.72 1.89
C ILE A 110 2.50 -7.84 2.73
N LEU A 111 1.32 -7.96 2.10
CA LEU A 111 0.03 -8.09 2.80
C LEU A 111 0.01 -9.31 3.73
N TYR A 112 0.36 -10.48 3.22
CA TYR A 112 0.34 -11.70 4.02
C TYR A 112 1.48 -11.77 5.04
N ALA A 113 2.64 -11.19 4.73
CA ALA A 113 3.74 -11.05 5.69
C ALA A 113 3.33 -10.15 6.88
N PHE A 114 2.61 -9.06 6.60
CA PHE A 114 2.08 -8.21 7.66
C PHE A 114 0.97 -8.90 8.46
N ALA A 115 0.10 -9.65 7.81
CA ALA A 115 -0.94 -10.42 8.49
C ALA A 115 -0.36 -11.46 9.47
N GLU A 116 0.75 -12.10 9.11
CA GLU A 116 1.40 -13.13 9.93
C GLU A 116 2.29 -12.54 11.03
N TRP A 117 3.16 -11.59 10.68
CA TRP A 117 4.22 -11.10 11.58
C TRP A 117 4.05 -9.65 12.04
N GLY A 118 2.94 -9.00 11.67
CA GLY A 118 2.75 -7.58 11.93
C GLY A 118 3.88 -6.74 11.32
N ILE A 119 4.20 -5.61 11.95
CA ILE A 119 5.26 -4.71 11.46
C ILE A 119 6.65 -5.35 11.43
N GLU A 120 6.89 -6.40 12.22
CA GLU A 120 8.17 -7.10 12.25
C GLU A 120 8.52 -7.77 10.90
N CYS A 121 7.53 -7.96 10.02
CA CYS A 121 7.75 -8.45 8.65
C CYS A 121 8.79 -7.62 7.88
N VAL A 122 8.92 -6.32 8.18
CA VAL A 122 9.88 -5.43 7.50
C VAL A 122 11.34 -5.87 7.69
N HIS A 123 11.64 -6.59 8.76
CA HIS A 123 12.97 -7.12 9.03
C HIS A 123 13.35 -8.29 8.12
N LYS A 124 12.34 -8.95 7.55
CA LYS A 124 12.52 -10.03 6.55
C LYS A 124 12.73 -9.49 5.15
N PHE A 125 12.30 -8.27 4.86
CA PHE A 125 12.35 -7.71 3.51
C PHE A 125 13.76 -7.29 3.09
N ARG A 126 14.17 -7.73 1.90
CA ARG A 126 15.34 -7.26 1.17
C ARG A 126 14.84 -6.58 -0.09
N GLY A 127 15.10 -5.29 -0.21
CA GLY A 127 14.59 -4.53 -1.35
C GLY A 127 14.62 -3.03 -1.14
N MET A 128 13.99 -2.34 -2.07
CA MET A 128 13.80 -0.90 -2.05
C MET A 128 12.28 -0.63 -2.06
N PHE A 129 11.75 0.00 -1.03
CA PHE A 129 10.31 0.13 -0.88
C PHE A 129 9.85 1.34 -0.09
N ALA A 130 8.68 1.83 -0.46
CA ALA A 130 7.83 2.68 0.35
C ALA A 130 6.40 2.14 0.24
N PHE A 131 5.73 2.00 1.36
CA PHE A 131 4.34 1.58 1.35
C PHE A 131 3.53 2.21 2.48
N ALA A 132 2.23 2.26 2.26
CA ALA A 132 1.24 2.54 3.26
C ALA A 132 0.32 1.33 3.42
N LEU A 133 0.15 0.87 4.65
CA LEU A 133 -0.72 -0.25 4.99
C LEU A 133 -1.73 0.20 6.05
N TRP A 134 -2.99 -0.03 5.76
CA TRP A 134 -4.11 0.23 6.66
C TRP A 134 -4.64 -1.07 7.26
N ASP A 135 -4.71 -1.16 8.58
CA ASP A 135 -5.47 -2.19 9.29
C ASP A 135 -6.87 -1.64 9.58
N ALA A 136 -7.88 -2.16 8.89
CA ALA A 136 -9.27 -1.72 9.03
C ALA A 136 -9.88 -2.11 10.40
N THR A 137 -9.37 -3.18 11.03
CA THR A 137 -9.84 -3.63 12.35
C THR A 137 -9.28 -2.78 13.48
N LEU A 138 -7.96 -2.53 13.47
CA LEU A 138 -7.31 -1.72 14.49
C LEU A 138 -7.40 -0.22 14.20
N ARG A 139 -7.75 0.17 12.96
CA ARG A 139 -7.79 1.55 12.48
C ARG A 139 -6.42 2.22 12.57
N GLU A 140 -5.39 1.48 12.16
CA GLU A 140 -4.00 1.91 12.20
C GLU A 140 -3.43 2.03 10.79
N LEU A 141 -2.76 3.15 10.53
CA LEU A 141 -2.03 3.40 9.29
C LEU A 141 -0.54 3.27 9.54
N TRP A 142 0.09 2.35 8.86
CA TRP A 142 1.53 2.16 8.84
C TRP A 142 2.13 2.79 7.59
N LEU A 143 3.08 3.72 7.79
CA LEU A 143 3.89 4.31 6.74
C LEU A 143 5.31 3.76 6.86
N VAL A 144 5.74 3.02 5.87
CA VAL A 144 7.00 2.28 5.92
C VAL A 144 7.88 2.64 4.74
N ARG A 145 9.17 2.81 5.01
CA ARG A 145 10.20 3.11 4.02
C ARG A 145 11.41 2.21 4.22
N ASP A 146 12.09 1.83 3.13
CA ASP A 146 13.29 1.02 3.19
C ASP A 146 14.41 1.69 4.01
N ARG A 147 15.35 0.87 4.52
CA ARG A 147 16.37 1.26 5.51
C ARG A 147 17.24 2.43 5.10
N ILE A 148 17.57 2.52 3.82
CA ILE A 148 18.44 3.58 3.29
C ILE A 148 17.67 4.65 2.52
N GLY A 149 16.34 4.52 2.44
CA GLY A 149 15.47 5.49 1.83
C GLY A 149 15.59 5.59 0.31
N VAL A 150 15.80 4.46 -0.38
CA VAL A 150 15.86 4.43 -1.85
C VAL A 150 14.56 4.89 -2.46
N LYS A 151 13.42 4.39 -1.92
CA LYS A 151 12.12 4.91 -2.34
C LYS A 151 11.73 6.10 -1.48
N PRO A 152 11.30 7.22 -2.09
CA PRO A 152 10.83 8.36 -1.32
C PRO A 152 9.52 8.05 -0.61
N LEU A 153 9.35 8.62 0.58
CA LEU A 153 8.08 8.67 1.30
C LEU A 153 8.06 9.95 2.13
N TYR A 154 7.06 10.77 1.88
CA TYR A 154 6.85 12.04 2.56
C TYR A 154 5.49 12.05 3.22
N TYR A 155 5.38 12.69 4.36
CA TYR A 155 4.09 12.92 5.01
C TYR A 155 4.03 14.31 5.61
N SER A 156 2.81 14.79 5.79
CA SER A 156 2.51 16.06 6.45
C SER A 156 1.24 15.93 7.27
N THR A 157 1.21 16.61 8.40
CA THR A 157 0.00 16.74 9.22
C THR A 157 -0.45 18.18 9.22
N HIS A 158 -1.67 18.43 8.77
CA HIS A 158 -2.26 19.75 8.73
C HIS A 158 -3.79 19.67 8.83
N HIS A 159 -4.41 20.59 9.57
CA HIS A 159 -5.87 20.65 9.77
C HIS A 159 -6.49 19.28 10.11
N GLN A 160 -5.94 18.60 11.12
CA GLN A 160 -6.42 17.28 11.57
C GLN A 160 -6.43 16.22 10.45
N ARG A 161 -5.52 16.31 9.52
CA ARG A 161 -5.28 15.30 8.49
C ARG A 161 -3.81 14.93 8.46
N LEU A 162 -3.56 13.67 8.21
CA LEU A 162 -2.27 13.19 7.75
C LEU A 162 -2.40 12.92 6.25
N VAL A 163 -1.50 13.46 5.45
CA VAL A 163 -1.36 13.17 4.03
C VAL A 163 0.03 12.60 3.77
N PHE A 164 0.14 11.68 2.83
CA PHE A 164 1.42 11.11 2.44
C PHE A 164 1.50 10.88 0.93
N ALA A 165 2.72 10.85 0.42
CA ALA A 165 3.03 10.52 -0.97
C ALA A 165 4.46 9.97 -1.10
N SER A 166 4.70 9.25 -2.20
CA SER A 166 6.01 8.68 -2.55
C SER A 166 6.42 9.09 -3.95
#